data_71c552a7966e3fd4bc33cb49f4e2c76d
#
_entry.id   71c552a7966e3fd4bc33cb49f4e2c76d
#
_cell.length_a   1.000
_cell.length_b   1.000
_cell.length_c   1.000
_cell.angle_alpha   90.00
_cell.angle_beta   90.00
_cell.angle_gamma   90.00
#
_symmetry.space_group_name_H-M   'P 1'
#
loop_
_entity.id
_entity.type
_entity.pdbx_description
1 polymer ?
#
loop_
_entity_poly.entity_id
_entity_poly.type
_entity_poly.pdbx_seq_one_letter_code
_entity_poly.pdbx_strand_id
1 'polypeptide(L)'
;MTAKTFDAIIIGAGQAGPPLAGRLTAAGMSVALIERKLVGGTCVNTGCMPTKTMVASAYAAHLARRAADYGVTLSGPVGVDYHRIKARKDKVTNDARGNLETWIAGMERCTLYRGHARFESANTVRVGDDLLTAEKIFLNTGGRASVPDLPGIHDIDYLTNSSMMDLDVLPRHLIVVGGSYISLEFAQMFRRFGSEVTVIEKSPRLTGREDEDVSAAILSIFENEGIAVHVGADNIGFVKHGGDIAVTFSAGKPPAIGSHVLLALGRTLNTDDLGLDKAGVEVDRRGAVVVDDQLRTSVPGIWAMGDCNGKGAFTHTSYNDYEIVAANLLDNDPRKVSDRIEAYALYIDPALGRCGMTEAAVRKSGRRALVGQRPMTRVGRAVEKGETQGFMKILVDADTREILGCSVLGPGGDEAVHCVLDLMYAKAPVDTLARAMHIHPTVSELLPTIAQELKPLA
;
A
#
# COMPACT_ATOMS: atom_id res chain seq x y z
N MET A 1 11.21 -19.20 36.05
CA MET A 1 10.38 -17.99 35.88
C MET A 1 8.93 -18.44 35.74
N THR A 2 8.00 -17.84 36.47
CA THR A 2 6.56 -18.18 36.38
C THR A 2 6.01 -17.49 35.13
N ALA A 3 5.35 -18.25 34.27
CA ALA A 3 4.72 -17.67 33.08
C ALA A 3 3.53 -16.79 33.48
N LYS A 4 3.39 -15.62 32.84
CA LYS A 4 2.21 -14.74 32.97
C LYS A 4 1.13 -15.22 32.01
N THR A 5 -0.09 -15.40 32.50
CA THR A 5 -1.21 -15.92 31.70
C THR A 5 -2.15 -14.81 31.29
N PHE A 6 -2.57 -14.85 30.03
CA PHE A 6 -3.56 -13.95 29.40
C PHE A 6 -4.61 -14.79 28.68
N ASP A 7 -5.77 -14.21 28.41
CA ASP A 7 -6.78 -14.83 27.55
C ASP A 7 -6.37 -14.77 26.08
N ALA A 8 -5.60 -13.73 25.70
CA ALA A 8 -5.09 -13.54 24.35
C ALA A 8 -3.71 -12.89 24.31
N ILE A 9 -2.89 -13.28 23.32
CA ILE A 9 -1.64 -12.63 22.97
C ILE A 9 -1.73 -12.12 21.53
N ILE A 10 -1.36 -10.87 21.29
CA ILE A 10 -1.26 -10.28 19.94
C ILE A 10 0.18 -9.91 19.68
N ILE A 11 0.78 -10.45 18.62
CA ILE A 11 2.16 -10.20 18.23
C ILE A 11 2.19 -9.21 17.07
N GLY A 12 2.50 -7.95 17.38
CA GLY A 12 2.55 -6.81 16.48
C GLY A 12 1.43 -5.81 16.72
N ALA A 13 1.80 -4.56 17.01
CA ALA A 13 0.89 -3.43 17.15
C ALA A 13 0.75 -2.63 15.85
N GLY A 14 0.64 -3.34 14.71
CA GLY A 14 0.30 -2.77 13.41
C GLY A 14 -1.19 -2.47 13.30
N GLN A 15 -1.73 -2.42 12.07
CA GLN A 15 -3.10 -1.92 11.84
C GLN A 15 -4.22 -2.85 12.33
N ALA A 16 -3.96 -4.15 12.45
CA ALA A 16 -4.95 -5.11 12.98
C ALA A 16 -4.82 -5.33 14.49
N GLY A 17 -3.62 -5.22 15.06
CA GLY A 17 -3.34 -5.58 16.46
C GLY A 17 -4.11 -4.74 17.48
N PRO A 18 -3.93 -3.42 17.54
CA PRO A 18 -4.62 -2.57 18.51
C PRO A 18 -6.15 -2.60 18.41
N PRO A 19 -6.80 -2.54 17.22
CA PRO A 19 -8.25 -2.65 17.15
C PRO A 19 -8.76 -4.03 17.61
N LEU A 20 -8.04 -5.12 17.32
CA LEU A 20 -8.37 -6.43 17.88
C LEU A 20 -8.23 -6.45 19.40
N ALA A 21 -7.13 -5.87 19.95
CA ALA A 21 -6.95 -5.75 21.40
C ALA A 21 -8.12 -5.00 22.04
N GLY A 22 -8.58 -3.89 21.43
CA GLY A 22 -9.75 -3.15 21.91
C GLY A 22 -11.04 -3.98 21.94
N ARG A 23 -11.29 -4.80 20.90
CA ARG A 23 -12.46 -5.69 20.85
C ARG A 23 -12.38 -6.80 21.89
N LEU A 24 -11.22 -7.44 22.03
CA LEU A 24 -11.03 -8.52 23.01
C LEU A 24 -11.17 -8.02 24.45
N THR A 25 -10.56 -6.86 24.77
CA THR A 25 -10.68 -6.27 26.12
C THR A 25 -12.09 -5.81 26.44
N ALA A 26 -12.81 -5.24 25.46
CA ALA A 26 -14.23 -4.90 25.60
C ALA A 26 -15.11 -6.15 25.83
N ALA A 27 -14.72 -7.31 25.32
CA ALA A 27 -15.35 -8.60 25.61
C ALA A 27 -14.92 -9.22 26.95
N GLY A 28 -14.15 -8.48 27.78
CA GLY A 28 -13.73 -8.91 29.12
C GLY A 28 -12.43 -9.71 29.16
N MET A 29 -11.75 -9.92 28.04
CA MET A 29 -10.50 -10.69 27.97
C MET A 29 -9.30 -9.86 28.43
N SER A 30 -8.33 -10.52 29.06
CA SER A 30 -7.00 -9.98 29.33
C SER A 30 -6.11 -10.19 28.10
N VAL A 31 -5.43 -9.12 27.64
CA VAL A 31 -4.66 -9.14 26.40
C VAL A 31 -3.21 -8.71 26.64
N ALA A 32 -2.25 -9.51 26.16
CA ALA A 32 -0.88 -9.08 25.98
C ALA A 32 -0.68 -8.63 24.54
N LEU A 33 -0.46 -7.33 24.32
CA LEU A 33 -0.09 -6.77 23.02
C LEU A 33 1.44 -6.57 22.98
N ILE A 34 2.10 -7.16 21.99
CA ILE A 34 3.56 -7.15 21.90
C ILE A 34 4.00 -6.34 20.69
N GLU A 35 4.93 -5.39 20.88
CA GLU A 35 5.51 -4.60 19.78
C GLU A 35 7.01 -4.48 19.92
N ARG A 36 7.76 -4.86 18.89
CA ARG A 36 9.22 -4.84 18.93
C ARG A 36 9.85 -3.47 18.63
N LYS A 37 9.11 -2.57 17.97
CA LYS A 37 9.60 -1.24 17.56
C LYS A 37 8.61 -0.15 17.97
N LEU A 38 7.87 0.38 17.00
CA LEU A 38 6.95 1.49 17.17
C LEU A 38 5.51 1.03 16.94
N VAL A 39 4.62 1.42 17.83
CA VAL A 39 3.19 1.20 17.71
C VAL A 39 2.67 1.84 16.42
N GLY A 40 1.69 1.22 15.77
CA GLY A 40 1.12 1.65 14.49
C GLY A 40 1.72 0.96 13.28
N GLY A 41 2.84 0.24 13.46
CA GLY A 41 3.50 -0.54 12.40
C GLY A 41 3.97 0.32 11.22
N THR A 42 4.13 -0.31 10.07
CA THR A 42 4.61 0.35 8.84
C THR A 42 3.72 1.51 8.43
N CYS A 43 2.40 1.35 8.46
CA CYS A 43 1.45 2.35 7.96
C CYS A 43 1.63 3.72 8.64
N VAL A 44 1.68 3.74 9.98
CA VAL A 44 1.82 4.98 10.75
C VAL A 44 3.24 5.54 10.68
N ASN A 45 4.26 4.67 10.77
CA ASN A 45 5.62 5.14 11.01
C ASN A 45 6.46 5.35 9.75
N THR A 46 6.33 4.47 8.74
CA THR A 46 7.22 4.46 7.55
C THR A 46 6.47 4.14 6.24
N GLY A 47 5.16 4.20 6.23
CA GLY A 47 4.32 3.84 5.08
C GLY A 47 3.27 4.90 4.76
N CYS A 48 1.99 4.54 4.87
CA CYS A 48 0.87 5.34 4.36
C CYS A 48 0.87 6.79 4.85
N MET A 49 0.90 7.00 6.17
CA MET A 49 0.75 8.35 6.74
C MET A 49 1.93 9.27 6.38
N PRO A 50 3.18 8.91 6.64
CA PRO A 50 4.30 9.78 6.29
C PRO A 50 4.40 9.99 4.77
N THR A 51 4.25 8.94 3.96
CA THR A 51 4.34 9.07 2.50
C THR A 51 3.25 9.98 1.95
N LYS A 52 1.97 9.79 2.33
CA LYS A 52 0.86 10.62 1.83
C LYS A 52 0.94 12.05 2.34
N THR A 53 1.52 12.29 3.52
CA THR A 53 1.84 13.64 4.00
C THR A 53 2.86 14.33 3.10
N MET A 54 3.88 13.60 2.65
CA MET A 54 4.87 14.13 1.70
C MET A 54 4.30 14.28 0.29
N VAL A 55 3.48 13.35 -0.19
CA VAL A 55 2.76 13.45 -1.47
C VAL A 55 1.90 14.72 -1.50
N ALA A 56 1.18 15.02 -0.42
CA ALA A 56 0.39 16.26 -0.33
C ALA A 56 1.27 17.52 -0.42
N SER A 57 2.46 17.51 0.18
CA SER A 57 3.42 18.61 0.06
C SER A 57 3.99 18.72 -1.37
N ALA A 58 4.23 17.58 -2.04
CA ALA A 58 4.68 17.54 -3.42
C ALA A 58 3.59 18.05 -4.40
N TYR A 59 2.33 17.72 -4.13
CA TYR A 59 1.20 18.26 -4.89
C TYR A 59 1.06 19.77 -4.73
N ALA A 60 1.22 20.30 -3.52
CA ALA A 60 1.21 21.74 -3.28
C ALA A 60 2.33 22.47 -4.06
N ALA A 61 3.54 21.90 -4.10
CA ALA A 61 4.64 22.43 -4.90
C ALA A 61 4.35 22.36 -6.41
N HIS A 62 3.72 21.29 -6.88
CA HIS A 62 3.28 21.14 -8.27
C HIS A 62 2.24 22.20 -8.66
N LEU A 63 1.19 22.38 -7.85
CA LEU A 63 0.16 23.42 -8.08
C LEU A 63 0.77 24.82 -8.07
N ALA A 64 1.69 25.12 -7.14
CA ALA A 64 2.36 26.41 -7.10
C ALA A 64 3.15 26.69 -8.41
N ARG A 65 3.81 25.68 -8.98
CA ARG A 65 4.51 25.85 -10.29
C ARG A 65 3.55 26.08 -11.44
N ARG A 66 2.34 25.57 -11.34
CA ARG A 66 1.25 25.71 -12.32
C ARG A 66 0.35 26.93 -12.05
N ALA A 67 0.71 27.77 -11.07
CA ALA A 67 -0.11 28.90 -10.65
C ALA A 67 -0.52 29.78 -11.84
N ALA A 68 0.37 30.00 -12.81
CA ALA A 68 0.11 30.78 -14.02
C ALA A 68 -1.02 30.19 -14.88
N ASP A 69 -1.18 28.86 -14.93
CA ASP A 69 -2.26 28.19 -15.67
C ASP A 69 -3.65 28.60 -15.09
N TYR A 70 -3.68 28.96 -13.81
CA TYR A 70 -4.88 29.40 -13.09
C TYR A 70 -5.01 30.93 -13.00
N GLY A 71 -4.13 31.68 -13.70
CA GLY A 71 -4.10 33.14 -13.63
C GLY A 71 -3.53 33.71 -12.34
N VAL A 72 -2.83 32.90 -11.51
CA VAL A 72 -2.19 33.32 -10.28
C VAL A 72 -0.72 33.63 -10.53
N THR A 73 -0.28 34.84 -10.17
CA THR A 73 1.11 35.29 -10.34
C THR A 73 1.88 35.14 -9.03
N LEU A 74 3.10 34.61 -9.13
CA LEU A 74 4.05 34.51 -8.03
C LEU A 74 5.22 35.47 -8.26
N SER A 75 5.75 36.05 -7.19
CA SER A 75 6.84 37.05 -7.27
C SER A 75 8.24 36.46 -7.55
N GLY A 76 8.35 35.13 -7.73
CA GLY A 76 9.61 34.45 -7.98
C GLY A 76 9.45 32.96 -8.20
N PRO A 77 10.56 32.22 -8.42
CA PRO A 77 10.52 30.79 -8.61
C PRO A 77 9.99 30.07 -7.34
N VAL A 78 9.26 28.96 -7.54
CA VAL A 78 8.76 28.13 -6.45
C VAL A 78 9.90 27.34 -5.83
N GLY A 79 10.32 27.71 -4.64
CA GLY A 79 11.28 26.96 -3.83
C GLY A 79 10.60 25.90 -2.98
N VAL A 80 11.35 24.86 -2.62
CA VAL A 80 10.91 23.81 -1.70
C VAL A 80 11.86 23.78 -0.49
N ASP A 81 11.32 23.93 0.70
CA ASP A 81 12.03 23.72 1.96
C ASP A 81 11.82 22.28 2.43
N TYR A 82 12.77 21.41 2.11
CA TYR A 82 12.68 19.99 2.42
C TYR A 82 12.68 19.72 3.94
N HIS A 83 13.40 20.52 4.73
CA HIS A 83 13.40 20.37 6.20
C HIS A 83 12.01 20.64 6.79
N ARG A 84 11.29 21.64 6.28
CA ARG A 84 9.91 21.92 6.70
C ARG A 84 8.93 20.83 6.27
N ILE A 85 9.12 20.26 5.08
CA ILE A 85 8.33 19.12 4.61
C ILE A 85 8.54 17.92 5.54
N LYS A 86 9.81 17.60 5.86
CA LYS A 86 10.14 16.52 6.81
C LYS A 86 9.55 16.79 8.19
N ALA A 87 9.72 17.98 8.74
CA ALA A 87 9.15 18.35 10.03
C ALA A 87 7.61 18.22 10.06
N ARG A 88 6.92 18.62 8.98
CA ARG A 88 5.47 18.42 8.84
C ARG A 88 5.10 16.93 8.84
N LYS A 89 5.82 16.13 8.08
CA LYS A 89 5.64 14.67 8.04
C LYS A 89 5.89 14.04 9.40
N ASP A 90 6.98 14.44 10.09
CA ASP A 90 7.32 13.93 11.42
C ASP A 90 6.25 14.26 12.46
N LYS A 91 5.72 15.51 12.41
CA LYS A 91 4.62 15.92 13.28
C LYS A 91 3.38 15.04 13.09
N VAL A 92 2.92 14.85 11.85
CA VAL A 92 1.75 14.02 11.55
C VAL A 92 1.93 12.57 12.01
N THR A 93 3.11 12.01 11.78
CA THR A 93 3.45 10.64 12.19
C THR A 93 3.51 10.50 13.72
N ASN A 94 4.17 11.45 14.40
CA ASN A 94 4.33 11.41 15.85
C ASN A 94 2.99 11.63 16.58
N ASP A 95 2.15 12.56 16.09
CA ASP A 95 0.81 12.80 16.64
C ASP A 95 -0.05 11.53 16.51
N ALA A 96 -0.06 10.89 15.34
CA ALA A 96 -0.82 9.66 15.12
C ALA A 96 -0.35 8.51 16.01
N ARG A 97 0.98 8.32 16.13
CA ARG A 97 1.55 7.31 17.01
C ARG A 97 1.23 7.58 18.47
N GLY A 98 1.38 8.83 18.94
CA GLY A 98 1.09 9.23 20.32
C GLY A 98 -0.38 9.03 20.67
N ASN A 99 -1.30 9.34 19.76
CA ASN A 99 -2.73 9.07 19.94
C ASN A 99 -3.02 7.58 20.08
N LEU A 100 -2.36 6.75 19.25
CA LEU A 100 -2.51 5.29 19.32
C LEU A 100 -1.92 4.72 20.61
N GLU A 101 -0.77 5.20 21.06
CA GLU A 101 -0.16 4.81 22.34
C GLU A 101 -1.07 5.18 23.53
N THR A 102 -1.65 6.39 23.50
CA THR A 102 -2.61 6.84 24.51
C THR A 102 -3.85 5.95 24.53
N TRP A 103 -4.38 5.61 23.36
CA TRP A 103 -5.55 4.72 23.26
C TRP A 103 -5.26 3.33 23.82
N ILE A 104 -4.11 2.73 23.48
CA ILE A 104 -3.69 1.41 24.01
C ILE A 104 -3.51 1.48 25.54
N ALA A 105 -2.88 2.52 26.05
CA ALA A 105 -2.68 2.70 27.50
C ALA A 105 -4.01 2.86 28.27
N GLY A 106 -5.06 3.35 27.61
CA GLY A 106 -6.40 3.46 28.17
C GLY A 106 -7.22 2.16 28.20
N MET A 107 -6.72 1.06 27.63
CA MET A 107 -7.38 -0.24 27.64
C MET A 107 -7.09 -0.97 28.98
N GLU A 108 -8.03 -0.97 29.92
CA GLU A 108 -7.82 -1.52 31.28
C GLU A 108 -7.28 -2.96 31.35
N ARG A 109 -7.64 -3.81 30.37
CA ARG A 109 -7.25 -5.23 30.34
C ARG A 109 -6.15 -5.53 29.31
N CYS A 110 -5.52 -4.50 28.73
CA CYS A 110 -4.44 -4.64 27.77
C CYS A 110 -3.09 -4.30 28.42
N THR A 111 -2.13 -5.20 28.32
CA THR A 111 -0.73 -4.93 28.71
C THR A 111 0.14 -4.86 27.47
N LEU A 112 0.76 -3.69 27.23
CA LEU A 112 1.71 -3.51 26.12
C LEU A 112 3.10 -3.97 26.55
N TYR A 113 3.62 -4.99 25.86
CA TYR A 113 5.01 -5.47 25.99
C TYR A 113 5.86 -4.89 24.88
N ARG A 114 6.97 -4.26 25.26
CA ARG A 114 7.99 -3.76 24.33
C ARG A 114 9.08 -4.78 24.16
N GLY A 115 9.20 -5.40 22.99
CA GLY A 115 10.22 -6.41 22.72
C GLY A 115 9.86 -7.35 21.59
N HIS A 116 10.82 -8.15 21.20
CA HIS A 116 10.65 -9.15 20.15
C HIS A 116 10.02 -10.43 20.72
N ALA A 117 8.90 -10.83 20.14
CA ALA A 117 8.17 -12.05 20.50
C ALA A 117 8.78 -13.27 19.80
N ARG A 118 8.91 -14.38 20.52
CA ARG A 118 9.28 -15.69 19.96
C ARG A 118 8.46 -16.80 20.61
N PHE A 119 7.94 -17.70 19.81
CA PHE A 119 7.29 -18.90 20.32
C PHE A 119 8.28 -19.83 21.01
N GLU A 120 7.87 -20.35 22.16
CA GLU A 120 8.51 -21.47 22.82
C GLU A 120 7.69 -22.76 22.68
N SER A 121 6.36 -22.63 22.49
CA SER A 121 5.41 -23.69 22.18
C SER A 121 4.17 -23.10 21.52
N ALA A 122 3.17 -23.90 21.17
CA ALA A 122 1.93 -23.47 20.54
C ALA A 122 1.13 -22.41 21.35
N ASN A 123 1.33 -22.35 22.67
CA ASN A 123 0.60 -21.45 23.56
C ASN A 123 1.52 -20.56 24.43
N THR A 124 2.83 -20.59 24.19
CA THR A 124 3.81 -19.86 25.02
C THR A 124 4.71 -19.00 24.14
N VAL A 125 4.79 -17.72 24.46
CA VAL A 125 5.60 -16.72 23.77
C VAL A 125 6.58 -16.07 24.75
N ARG A 126 7.84 -15.94 24.36
CA ARG A 126 8.89 -15.22 25.10
C ARG A 126 9.00 -13.80 24.55
N VAL A 127 9.10 -12.84 25.48
CA VAL A 127 9.43 -11.44 25.17
C VAL A 127 10.49 -10.96 26.17
N GLY A 128 11.73 -10.83 25.75
CA GLY A 128 12.87 -10.62 26.68
C GLY A 128 12.94 -11.75 27.73
N ASP A 129 12.86 -11.37 29.01
CA ASP A 129 12.88 -12.33 30.12
C ASP A 129 11.48 -12.84 30.49
N ASP A 130 10.41 -12.26 29.96
CA ASP A 130 9.04 -12.66 30.25
C ASP A 130 8.60 -13.86 29.41
N LEU A 131 7.91 -14.82 30.06
CA LEU A 131 7.17 -15.89 29.42
C LEU A 131 5.67 -15.56 29.52
N LEU A 132 5.01 -15.52 28.38
CA LEU A 132 3.58 -15.23 28.26
C LEU A 132 2.85 -16.47 27.74
N THR A 133 1.71 -16.82 28.32
CA THR A 133 0.89 -17.94 27.88
C THR A 133 -0.52 -17.48 27.57
N ALA A 134 -1.11 -18.01 26.50
CA ALA A 134 -2.50 -17.81 26.15
C ALA A 134 -3.05 -18.95 25.29
N GLU A 135 -4.36 -19.17 25.35
CA GLU A 135 -5.05 -20.09 24.44
C GLU A 135 -5.27 -19.48 23.05
N LYS A 136 -5.27 -18.15 22.94
CA LYS A 136 -5.50 -17.43 21.69
C LYS A 136 -4.30 -16.54 21.38
N ILE A 137 -3.68 -16.77 20.21
CA ILE A 137 -2.52 -16.01 19.76
C ILE A 137 -2.75 -15.47 18.35
N PHE A 138 -2.52 -14.18 18.15
CA PHE A 138 -2.78 -13.48 16.90
C PHE A 138 -1.47 -12.89 16.35
N LEU A 139 -1.08 -13.32 15.14
CA LEU A 139 0.07 -12.80 14.45
C LEU A 139 -0.33 -11.59 13.59
N ASN A 140 0.32 -10.45 13.81
CA ASN A 140 0.16 -9.22 13.01
C ASN A 140 1.53 -8.56 12.76
N THR A 141 2.50 -9.39 12.41
CA THR A 141 3.91 -9.00 12.33
C THR A 141 4.28 -8.24 11.06
N GLY A 142 3.40 -8.24 10.06
CA GLY A 142 3.56 -7.48 8.82
C GLY A 142 4.78 -7.92 7.99
N GLY A 143 5.39 -6.95 7.31
CA GLY A 143 6.57 -7.16 6.47
C GLY A 143 7.51 -5.96 6.49
N ARG A 144 8.73 -6.17 5.99
CA ARG A 144 9.79 -5.17 5.81
C ARG A 144 10.18 -5.03 4.35
N ALA A 145 10.93 -3.99 3.98
CA ALA A 145 11.49 -3.87 2.64
C ALA A 145 12.34 -5.10 2.31
N SER A 146 12.18 -5.60 1.08
CA SER A 146 13.02 -6.66 0.54
C SER A 146 14.29 -6.05 -0.05
N VAL A 147 15.43 -6.58 0.33
CA VAL A 147 16.74 -6.23 -0.23
C VAL A 147 17.36 -7.53 -0.77
N PRO A 148 17.15 -7.82 -2.05
CA PRO A 148 17.77 -9.00 -2.66
C PRO A 148 19.27 -8.81 -2.79
N ASP A 149 20.00 -9.92 -2.83
CA ASP A 149 21.43 -9.94 -3.07
C ASP A 149 21.70 -9.62 -4.56
N LEU A 150 21.98 -8.34 -4.83
CA LEU A 150 22.29 -7.84 -6.17
C LEU A 150 23.78 -7.47 -6.25
N PRO A 151 24.42 -7.58 -7.44
CA PRO A 151 25.83 -7.25 -7.62
C PRO A 151 26.17 -5.85 -7.09
N GLY A 152 27.11 -5.76 -6.17
CA GLY A 152 27.61 -4.52 -5.57
C GLY A 152 26.70 -3.85 -4.54
N ILE A 153 25.57 -4.45 -4.14
CA ILE A 153 24.62 -3.85 -3.21
C ILE A 153 25.23 -3.64 -1.80
N HIS A 154 26.14 -4.49 -1.39
CA HIS A 154 26.81 -4.40 -0.09
C HIS A 154 27.94 -3.37 -0.05
N ASP A 155 28.33 -2.83 -1.20
CA ASP A 155 29.41 -1.84 -1.32
C ASP A 155 28.91 -0.40 -1.32
N ILE A 156 27.59 -0.18 -1.36
CA ILE A 156 26.97 1.13 -1.43
C ILE A 156 26.03 1.39 -0.25
N ASP A 157 25.77 2.66 0.03
CA ASP A 157 24.68 3.08 0.90
C ASP A 157 23.39 3.17 0.08
N TYR A 158 22.38 2.41 0.48
CA TYR A 158 21.05 2.44 -0.17
C TYR A 158 19.95 2.79 0.83
N LEU A 159 18.86 3.28 0.30
CA LEU A 159 17.65 3.62 1.04
C LEU A 159 16.55 2.57 0.78
N THR A 160 15.67 2.42 1.76
CA THR A 160 14.41 1.70 1.65
C THR A 160 13.27 2.68 1.94
N ASN A 161 12.00 2.25 1.75
CA ASN A 161 10.86 3.09 2.14
C ASN A 161 10.97 3.61 3.59
N SER A 162 11.59 2.84 4.49
CA SER A 162 11.73 3.23 5.90
C SER A 162 12.80 4.30 6.10
N SER A 163 14.02 4.08 5.58
CA SER A 163 15.12 5.05 5.73
C SER A 163 14.94 6.32 4.91
N MET A 164 14.13 6.29 3.83
CA MET A 164 13.70 7.52 3.13
C MET A 164 12.96 8.50 4.04
N MET A 165 12.23 7.99 5.05
CA MET A 165 11.51 8.85 6.00
C MET A 165 12.43 9.62 6.95
N ASP A 166 13.64 9.11 7.17
CA ASP A 166 14.63 9.72 8.06
C ASP A 166 15.63 10.62 7.32
N LEU A 167 15.59 10.62 5.98
CA LEU A 167 16.53 11.39 5.16
C LEU A 167 16.41 12.90 5.45
N ASP A 168 17.54 13.54 5.78
CA ASP A 168 17.60 14.96 6.15
C ASP A 168 17.96 15.89 4.98
N VAL A 169 18.37 15.33 3.85
CA VAL A 169 18.78 16.08 2.67
C VAL A 169 17.87 15.76 1.50
N LEU A 170 17.64 16.74 0.63
CA LEU A 170 16.99 16.49 -0.65
C LEU A 170 18.03 15.88 -1.60
N PRO A 171 17.87 14.65 -2.11
CA PRO A 171 18.75 14.07 -3.10
C PRO A 171 18.90 14.98 -4.32
N ARG A 172 20.12 15.20 -4.80
CA ARG A 172 20.34 15.86 -6.06
C ARG A 172 19.77 15.04 -7.22
N HIS A 173 20.07 13.75 -7.24
CA HIS A 173 19.52 12.77 -8.16
C HIS A 173 19.18 11.48 -7.39
N LEU A 174 17.93 11.10 -7.38
CA LEU A 174 17.42 9.88 -6.77
C LEU A 174 17.23 8.79 -7.83
N ILE A 175 17.94 7.68 -7.69
CA ILE A 175 17.71 6.49 -8.51
C ILE A 175 16.76 5.57 -7.72
N VAL A 176 15.64 5.22 -8.32
CA VAL A 176 14.63 4.33 -7.73
C VAL A 176 14.67 2.99 -8.47
N VAL A 177 15.04 1.93 -7.77
CA VAL A 177 15.06 0.57 -8.32
C VAL A 177 13.78 -0.15 -7.92
N GLY A 178 12.97 -0.48 -8.94
CA GLY A 178 11.60 -0.99 -8.87
C GLY A 178 10.61 -0.03 -9.52
N GLY A 179 9.54 -0.55 -10.11
CA GLY A 179 8.54 0.20 -10.87
C GLY A 179 7.09 -0.04 -10.39
N SER A 180 6.91 -0.35 -9.10
CA SER A 180 5.58 -0.55 -8.50
C SER A 180 5.20 0.62 -7.58
N TYR A 181 4.12 0.52 -6.84
CA TYR A 181 3.45 1.61 -6.11
C TYR A 181 4.39 2.46 -5.24
N ILE A 182 5.15 1.83 -4.35
CA ILE A 182 6.08 2.54 -3.45
C ILE A 182 7.11 3.33 -4.26
N SER A 183 7.69 2.70 -5.28
CA SER A 183 8.67 3.32 -6.18
C SER A 183 8.13 4.59 -6.81
N LEU A 184 6.93 4.50 -7.37
CA LEU A 184 6.32 5.57 -8.15
C LEU A 184 5.90 6.75 -7.26
N GLU A 185 5.34 6.49 -6.08
CA GLU A 185 5.02 7.54 -5.13
C GLU A 185 6.29 8.33 -4.73
N PHE A 186 7.39 7.63 -4.39
CA PHE A 186 8.66 8.30 -4.08
C PHE A 186 9.26 9.03 -5.29
N ALA A 187 9.26 8.41 -6.46
CA ALA A 187 9.81 9.03 -7.67
C ALA A 187 9.12 10.36 -7.98
N GLN A 188 7.79 10.38 -8.02
CA GLN A 188 7.06 11.60 -8.35
C GLN A 188 7.18 12.68 -7.27
N MET A 189 7.07 12.32 -5.97
CA MET A 189 7.18 13.34 -4.92
C MET A 189 8.57 13.96 -4.86
N PHE A 190 9.66 13.18 -5.01
CA PHE A 190 11.02 13.72 -5.00
C PHE A 190 11.33 14.53 -6.26
N ARG A 191 10.80 14.13 -7.43
CA ARG A 191 10.85 14.96 -8.63
C ARG A 191 10.21 16.32 -8.40
N ARG A 192 9.05 16.34 -7.77
CA ARG A 192 8.32 17.57 -7.45
C ARG A 192 8.98 18.40 -6.34
N PHE A 193 9.77 17.79 -5.46
CA PHE A 193 10.62 18.53 -4.52
C PHE A 193 11.84 19.20 -5.20
N GLY A 194 12.25 18.73 -6.38
CA GLY A 194 13.35 19.32 -7.14
C GLY A 194 14.51 18.37 -7.44
N SER A 195 14.43 17.11 -7.02
CA SER A 195 15.43 16.09 -7.39
C SER A 195 15.35 15.76 -8.89
N GLU A 196 16.46 15.43 -9.50
CA GLU A 196 16.45 14.57 -10.68
C GLU A 196 16.05 13.16 -10.23
N VAL A 197 15.30 12.44 -11.08
CA VAL A 197 14.82 11.10 -10.73
C VAL A 197 14.95 10.16 -11.93
N THR A 198 15.50 8.97 -11.66
CA THR A 198 15.53 7.86 -12.61
C THR A 198 14.89 6.63 -11.97
N VAL A 199 13.93 6.03 -12.66
CA VAL A 199 13.28 4.76 -12.27
C VAL A 199 13.84 3.63 -13.12
N ILE A 200 14.28 2.54 -12.50
CA ILE A 200 14.79 1.33 -13.14
C ILE A 200 13.93 0.14 -12.74
N GLU A 201 13.20 -0.43 -13.69
CA GLU A 201 12.28 -1.54 -13.47
C GLU A 201 12.66 -2.75 -14.33
N LYS A 202 12.77 -3.91 -13.69
CA LYS A 202 13.08 -5.18 -14.35
C LYS A 202 11.96 -5.65 -15.28
N SER A 203 10.71 -5.45 -14.89
CA SER A 203 9.54 -5.85 -15.67
C SER A 203 9.43 -5.02 -16.95
N PRO A 204 8.77 -5.54 -18.00
CA PRO A 204 8.63 -4.80 -19.27
C PRO A 204 7.74 -3.55 -19.16
N ARG A 205 7.09 -3.32 -18.04
CA ARG A 205 6.22 -2.16 -17.78
C ARG A 205 6.17 -1.79 -16.30
N LEU A 206 5.85 -0.54 -16.01
CA LEU A 206 5.54 -0.08 -14.65
C LEU A 206 4.25 -0.76 -14.15
N THR A 207 4.11 -0.90 -12.82
CA THR A 207 2.90 -1.46 -12.19
C THR A 207 2.40 -2.74 -12.89
N GLY A 208 3.28 -3.72 -13.09
CA GLY A 208 3.02 -4.90 -13.94
C GLY A 208 1.76 -5.72 -13.59
N ARG A 209 1.11 -5.45 -12.45
CA ARG A 209 -0.18 -6.05 -12.07
C ARG A 209 -1.39 -5.32 -12.67
N GLU A 210 -1.20 -4.08 -13.13
CA GLU A 210 -2.24 -3.29 -13.76
C GLU A 210 -2.47 -3.71 -15.22
N ASP A 211 -3.59 -3.24 -15.79
CA ASP A 211 -3.86 -3.37 -17.21
C ASP A 211 -2.81 -2.59 -18.02
N GLU A 212 -2.56 -2.99 -19.26
CA GLU A 212 -1.51 -2.41 -20.09
C GLU A 212 -1.72 -0.93 -20.38
N ASP A 213 -2.96 -0.52 -20.60
CA ASP A 213 -3.33 0.88 -20.82
C ASP A 213 -3.12 1.74 -19.57
N VAL A 214 -3.38 1.21 -18.38
CA VAL A 214 -3.07 1.88 -17.11
C VAL A 214 -1.56 2.05 -16.94
N SER A 215 -0.78 0.98 -17.18
CA SER A 215 0.69 1.04 -17.13
C SER A 215 1.27 2.05 -18.11
N ALA A 216 0.75 2.09 -19.35
CA ALA A 216 1.19 3.03 -20.38
C ALA A 216 0.85 4.49 -20.02
N ALA A 217 -0.34 4.72 -19.47
CA ALA A 217 -0.73 6.06 -19.02
C ALA A 217 0.14 6.55 -17.86
N ILE A 218 0.46 5.68 -16.89
CA ILE A 218 1.38 6.01 -15.78
C ILE A 218 2.76 6.34 -16.31
N LEU A 219 3.31 5.55 -17.24
CA LEU A 219 4.60 5.83 -17.87
C LEU A 219 4.61 7.23 -18.50
N SER A 220 3.59 7.55 -19.29
CA SER A 220 3.46 8.87 -19.93
C SER A 220 3.39 10.02 -18.90
N ILE A 221 2.68 9.84 -17.78
CA ILE A 221 2.62 10.83 -16.71
C ILE A 221 4.02 11.11 -16.15
N PHE A 222 4.82 10.07 -15.92
CA PHE A 222 6.16 10.19 -15.35
C PHE A 222 7.15 10.85 -16.33
N GLU A 223 7.12 10.44 -17.59
CA GLU A 223 7.96 11.04 -18.64
C GLU A 223 7.62 12.52 -18.86
N ASN A 224 6.34 12.89 -18.82
CA ASN A 224 5.89 14.28 -18.93
C ASN A 224 6.37 15.16 -17.74
N GLU A 225 6.59 14.57 -16.56
CA GLU A 225 7.21 15.28 -15.43
C GLU A 225 8.74 15.27 -15.48
N GLY A 226 9.35 14.71 -16.52
CA GLY A 226 10.79 14.64 -16.71
C GLY A 226 11.48 13.64 -15.79
N ILE A 227 10.79 12.55 -15.44
CA ILE A 227 11.36 11.39 -14.75
C ILE A 227 11.88 10.44 -15.81
N ALA A 228 13.16 10.07 -15.76
CA ALA A 228 13.72 9.07 -16.65
C ALA A 228 13.23 7.67 -16.20
N VAL A 229 12.67 6.89 -17.13
CA VAL A 229 12.14 5.56 -16.84
C VAL A 229 12.79 4.51 -17.74
N HIS A 230 13.34 3.48 -17.14
CA HIS A 230 13.92 2.32 -17.81
C HIS A 230 13.17 1.05 -17.39
N VAL A 231 12.32 0.54 -18.26
CA VAL A 231 11.63 -0.75 -18.08
C VAL A 231 12.37 -1.87 -18.82
N GLY A 232 12.12 -3.12 -18.46
CA GLY A 232 12.81 -4.29 -19.01
C GLY A 232 14.30 -4.32 -18.65
N ALA A 233 14.68 -3.71 -17.53
CA ALA A 233 16.06 -3.62 -17.09
C ALA A 233 16.52 -4.94 -16.49
N ASP A 234 17.49 -5.59 -17.11
CA ASP A 234 18.16 -6.79 -16.62
C ASP A 234 19.55 -6.48 -16.04
N ASN A 235 20.16 -7.45 -15.37
CA ASN A 235 21.52 -7.37 -14.83
C ASN A 235 21.79 -6.11 -13.99
N ILE A 236 20.84 -5.75 -13.13
CA ILE A 236 20.97 -4.57 -12.26
C ILE A 236 22.11 -4.78 -11.26
N GLY A 237 23.06 -3.84 -11.22
CA GLY A 237 24.20 -3.85 -10.32
C GLY A 237 24.55 -2.44 -9.84
N PHE A 238 25.41 -2.36 -8.82
CA PHE A 238 25.73 -1.11 -8.14
C PHE A 238 27.24 -0.95 -8.02
N VAL A 239 27.73 0.27 -8.25
CA VAL A 239 29.16 0.62 -8.14
C VAL A 239 29.29 2.01 -7.52
N LYS A 240 30.23 2.19 -6.60
CA LYS A 240 30.61 3.55 -6.14
C LYS A 240 31.20 4.33 -7.30
N HIS A 241 30.77 5.58 -7.47
CA HIS A 241 31.22 6.46 -8.54
C HIS A 241 31.59 7.84 -7.96
N GLY A 242 32.81 7.97 -7.46
CA GLY A 242 33.21 9.16 -6.71
C GLY A 242 32.38 9.31 -5.41
N GLY A 243 31.70 10.46 -5.28
CA GLY A 243 30.74 10.70 -4.18
C GLY A 243 29.31 10.24 -4.49
N ASP A 244 29.08 9.66 -5.66
CA ASP A 244 27.78 9.20 -6.17
C ASP A 244 27.74 7.66 -6.26
N ILE A 245 26.60 7.13 -6.71
CA ILE A 245 26.38 5.71 -6.98
C ILE A 245 26.01 5.56 -8.46
N ALA A 246 26.68 4.66 -9.16
CA ALA A 246 26.31 4.24 -10.50
C ALA A 246 25.48 2.96 -10.41
N VAL A 247 24.28 2.98 -10.97
CA VAL A 247 23.43 1.80 -11.14
C VAL A 247 23.55 1.33 -12.58
N THR A 248 24.15 0.16 -12.78
CA THR A 248 24.27 -0.50 -14.08
C THR A 248 23.05 -1.35 -14.36
N PHE A 249 22.63 -1.42 -15.59
CA PHE A 249 21.50 -2.25 -16.02
C PHE A 249 21.59 -2.46 -17.54
N SER A 250 21.09 -3.58 -18.01
CA SER A 250 21.00 -3.95 -19.43
C SER A 250 22.30 -3.71 -20.21
N ALA A 251 22.92 -4.75 -20.69
CA ALA A 251 24.21 -4.68 -21.36
C ALA A 251 24.24 -3.60 -22.47
N GLY A 252 25.27 -2.75 -22.45
CA GLY A 252 25.47 -1.69 -23.44
C GLY A 252 24.72 -0.38 -23.21
N LYS A 253 23.87 -0.28 -22.17
CA LYS A 253 23.29 1.00 -21.77
C LYS A 253 24.22 1.75 -20.80
N PRO A 254 24.28 3.08 -20.86
CA PRO A 254 25.03 3.85 -19.86
C PRO A 254 24.41 3.68 -18.47
N PRO A 255 25.23 3.63 -17.40
CA PRO A 255 24.71 3.55 -16.05
C PRO A 255 23.95 4.83 -15.68
N ALA A 256 22.94 4.70 -14.81
CA ALA A 256 22.36 5.85 -14.13
C ALA A 256 23.26 6.24 -12.95
N ILE A 257 23.65 7.53 -12.87
CA ILE A 257 24.51 8.05 -11.80
C ILE A 257 23.68 8.97 -10.92
N GLY A 258 23.61 8.69 -9.63
CA GLY A 258 22.81 9.47 -8.69
C GLY A 258 23.44 9.57 -7.32
N SER A 259 23.04 10.61 -6.58
CA SER A 259 23.52 10.83 -5.22
C SER A 259 22.92 9.85 -4.19
N HIS A 260 21.76 9.29 -4.50
CA HIS A 260 21.05 8.35 -3.62
C HIS A 260 20.34 7.26 -4.43
N VAL A 261 20.24 6.07 -3.84
CA VAL A 261 19.52 4.92 -4.42
C VAL A 261 18.45 4.47 -3.46
N LEU A 262 17.20 4.37 -3.94
CA LEU A 262 16.08 3.77 -3.23
C LEU A 262 15.80 2.37 -3.80
N LEU A 263 15.84 1.37 -2.95
CA LEU A 263 15.39 0.01 -3.28
C LEU A 263 13.93 -0.16 -2.89
N ALA A 264 13.08 -0.37 -3.88
CA ALA A 264 11.65 -0.64 -3.70
C ALA A 264 11.24 -1.92 -4.43
N LEU A 265 11.96 -3.02 -4.13
CA LEU A 265 11.95 -4.30 -4.82
C LEU A 265 10.99 -5.34 -4.18
N GLY A 266 10.01 -4.86 -3.45
CA GLY A 266 9.02 -5.70 -2.77
C GLY A 266 9.19 -5.77 -1.26
N ARG A 267 8.53 -6.74 -0.64
CA ARG A 267 8.49 -6.89 0.81
C ARG A 267 8.80 -8.33 1.23
N THR A 268 9.56 -8.48 2.30
CA THR A 268 9.82 -9.74 3.00
C THR A 268 8.93 -9.80 4.25
N LEU A 269 8.27 -10.91 4.47
CA LEU A 269 7.37 -11.09 5.61
C LEU A 269 8.17 -11.26 6.92
N ASN A 270 7.66 -10.72 8.02
CA ASN A 270 8.31 -10.81 9.34
C ASN A 270 7.86 -12.09 10.06
N THR A 271 8.20 -13.22 9.50
CA THR A 271 7.84 -14.56 9.97
C THR A 271 9.06 -15.44 10.23
N ASP A 272 10.21 -14.99 9.79
CA ASP A 272 11.47 -15.74 9.76
C ASP A 272 12.19 -15.84 11.12
N ASP A 273 11.83 -15.02 12.10
CA ASP A 273 12.49 -14.94 13.39
C ASP A 273 11.58 -15.14 14.63
N LEU A 274 10.36 -15.64 14.39
CA LEU A 274 9.32 -15.81 15.42
C LEU A 274 9.35 -17.18 16.12
N GLY A 275 10.11 -18.17 15.62
CA GLY A 275 10.08 -19.56 16.12
C GLY A 275 8.74 -20.25 15.82
N LEU A 276 8.17 -20.02 14.63
CA LEU A 276 6.88 -20.60 14.20
C LEU A 276 6.92 -22.13 14.16
N ASP A 277 8.06 -22.71 13.88
CA ASP A 277 8.34 -24.15 13.92
C ASP A 277 8.08 -24.76 15.30
N LYS A 278 8.46 -24.06 16.40
CA LYS A 278 8.19 -24.49 17.77
C LYS A 278 6.70 -24.50 18.12
N ALA A 279 5.92 -23.66 17.46
CA ALA A 279 4.47 -23.62 17.59
C ALA A 279 3.75 -24.58 16.64
N GLY A 280 4.44 -25.17 15.66
CA GLY A 280 3.85 -26.00 14.61
C GLY A 280 3.08 -25.22 13.55
N VAL A 281 3.31 -23.90 13.44
CA VAL A 281 2.64 -23.03 12.46
C VAL A 281 3.30 -23.17 11.09
N GLU A 282 2.52 -23.51 10.08
CA GLU A 282 2.98 -23.69 8.72
C GLU A 282 3.17 -22.35 7.99
N VAL A 283 4.22 -22.28 7.17
CA VAL A 283 4.49 -21.15 6.26
C VAL A 283 4.66 -21.66 4.82
N ASP A 284 4.26 -20.83 3.86
CA ASP A 284 4.45 -21.13 2.43
C ASP A 284 5.91 -20.86 1.99
N ARG A 285 6.21 -21.11 0.71
CA ARG A 285 7.56 -20.91 0.14
C ARG A 285 8.03 -19.44 0.15
N ARG A 286 7.13 -18.49 0.34
CA ARG A 286 7.42 -17.05 0.46
C ARG A 286 7.52 -16.61 1.92
N GLY A 287 7.36 -17.54 2.87
CA GLY A 287 7.34 -17.25 4.30
C GLY A 287 5.98 -16.74 4.80
N ALA A 288 4.91 -16.77 4.01
CA ALA A 288 3.59 -16.39 4.48
C ALA A 288 2.99 -17.49 5.36
N VAL A 289 2.42 -17.08 6.50
CA VAL A 289 1.70 -18.01 7.39
C VAL A 289 0.48 -18.55 6.65
N VAL A 290 0.39 -19.87 6.55
CA VAL A 290 -0.74 -20.54 5.90
C VAL A 290 -1.99 -20.40 6.76
N VAL A 291 -3.05 -19.84 6.19
CA VAL A 291 -4.33 -19.62 6.89
C VAL A 291 -5.51 -20.07 6.04
N ASP A 292 -6.58 -20.46 6.73
CA ASP A 292 -7.88 -20.71 6.11
C ASP A 292 -8.64 -19.40 5.79
N ASP A 293 -9.88 -19.53 5.36
CA ASP A 293 -10.71 -18.39 4.95
C ASP A 293 -11.22 -17.52 6.13
N GLN A 294 -11.03 -18.00 7.37
CA GLN A 294 -11.28 -17.27 8.61
C GLN A 294 -10.00 -16.83 9.33
N LEU A 295 -8.85 -16.87 8.60
CA LEU A 295 -7.53 -16.47 9.08
C LEU A 295 -6.95 -17.35 10.19
N ARG A 296 -7.48 -18.57 10.41
CA ARG A 296 -6.93 -19.56 11.34
C ARG A 296 -5.74 -20.25 10.69
N THR A 297 -4.69 -20.47 11.47
CA THR A 297 -3.52 -21.24 11.03
C THR A 297 -3.79 -22.76 11.12
N SER A 298 -2.78 -23.56 10.77
CA SER A 298 -2.80 -25.02 10.96
C SER A 298 -2.88 -25.43 12.44
N VAL A 299 -2.58 -24.51 13.37
CA VAL A 299 -2.57 -24.76 14.82
C VAL A 299 -3.82 -24.15 15.46
N PRO A 300 -4.66 -24.94 16.13
CA PRO A 300 -5.82 -24.43 16.87
C PRO A 300 -5.41 -23.35 17.88
N GLY A 301 -6.16 -22.23 17.90
CA GLY A 301 -5.89 -21.11 18.79
C GLY A 301 -4.86 -20.10 18.24
N ILE A 302 -4.35 -20.28 17.02
CA ILE A 302 -3.45 -19.31 16.39
C ILE A 302 -4.05 -18.78 15.09
N TRP A 303 -4.06 -17.44 14.94
CA TRP A 303 -4.50 -16.70 13.74
C TRP A 303 -3.38 -15.86 13.19
N ALA A 304 -3.44 -15.52 11.89
CA ALA A 304 -2.52 -14.56 11.29
C ALA A 304 -3.27 -13.52 10.45
N MET A 305 -2.96 -12.24 10.71
CA MET A 305 -3.63 -11.06 10.15
C MET A 305 -2.61 -10.14 9.45
N GLY A 306 -3.04 -9.48 8.39
CA GLY A 306 -2.22 -8.54 7.61
C GLY A 306 -1.16 -9.23 6.77
N ASP A 307 -0.14 -8.47 6.36
CA ASP A 307 0.84 -8.91 5.35
C ASP A 307 1.43 -10.32 5.64
N CYS A 308 1.62 -10.68 6.91
CA CYS A 308 2.28 -11.95 7.28
C CYS A 308 1.52 -13.20 6.83
N ASN A 309 0.22 -13.11 6.49
CA ASN A 309 -0.57 -14.22 5.95
C ASN A 309 -0.57 -14.29 4.41
N GLY A 310 -0.01 -13.29 3.73
CA GLY A 310 0.06 -13.23 2.27
C GLY A 310 -1.27 -13.03 1.53
N LYS A 311 -2.39 -12.77 2.24
CA LYS A 311 -3.72 -12.57 1.65
C LYS A 311 -4.01 -11.11 1.27
N GLY A 312 -3.08 -10.21 1.54
CA GLY A 312 -3.11 -8.80 1.18
C GLY A 312 -1.92 -8.05 1.77
N ALA A 313 -1.59 -6.89 1.23
CA ALA A 313 -0.44 -6.10 1.64
C ALA A 313 -0.78 -4.60 1.80
N PHE A 314 -2.02 -4.30 2.14
CA PHE A 314 -2.51 -2.94 2.35
C PHE A 314 -3.07 -2.78 3.77
N THR A 315 -3.09 -1.54 4.23
CA THR A 315 -3.63 -1.19 5.55
C THR A 315 -5.07 -1.65 5.73
N HIS A 316 -5.92 -1.37 4.75
CA HIS A 316 -7.34 -1.75 4.79
C HIS A 316 -7.53 -3.28 4.73
N THR A 317 -6.66 -4.04 4.06
CA THR A 317 -6.74 -5.52 4.11
C THR A 317 -6.36 -6.05 5.47
N SER A 318 -5.33 -5.47 6.12
CA SER A 318 -4.95 -5.83 7.49
C SER A 318 -6.05 -5.47 8.50
N TYR A 319 -6.69 -4.30 8.33
CA TYR A 319 -7.82 -3.87 9.17
C TYR A 319 -9.02 -4.81 8.99
N ASN A 320 -9.36 -5.15 7.75
CA ASN A 320 -10.45 -6.09 7.46
C ASN A 320 -10.15 -7.51 7.98
N ASP A 321 -8.88 -7.93 8.05
CA ASP A 321 -8.50 -9.20 8.67
C ASP A 321 -8.89 -9.22 10.16
N TYR A 322 -8.63 -8.13 10.91
CA TYR A 322 -9.08 -8.06 12.31
C TYR A 322 -10.60 -8.11 12.42
N GLU A 323 -11.32 -7.43 11.53
CA GLU A 323 -12.80 -7.49 11.52
C GLU A 323 -13.32 -8.90 11.29
N ILE A 324 -12.72 -9.65 10.35
CA ILE A 324 -13.05 -11.06 10.10
C ILE A 324 -12.80 -11.90 11.36
N VAL A 325 -11.63 -11.75 11.98
CA VAL A 325 -11.30 -12.49 13.20
C VAL A 325 -12.26 -12.13 14.35
N ALA A 326 -12.50 -10.84 14.58
CA ALA A 326 -13.37 -10.39 15.66
C ALA A 326 -14.82 -10.85 15.45
N ALA A 327 -15.37 -10.73 14.25
CA ALA A 327 -16.72 -11.15 13.91
C ALA A 327 -16.94 -12.66 14.13
N ASN A 328 -15.99 -13.48 13.68
CA ASN A 328 -16.06 -14.94 13.88
C ASN A 328 -15.85 -15.35 15.34
N LEU A 329 -15.02 -14.64 16.10
CA LEU A 329 -14.66 -15.01 17.47
C LEU A 329 -15.64 -14.49 18.51
N LEU A 330 -16.19 -13.28 18.31
CA LEU A 330 -16.94 -12.53 19.32
C LEU A 330 -18.42 -12.31 18.97
N ASP A 331 -18.74 -12.18 17.66
CA ASP A 331 -20.05 -11.70 17.23
C ASP A 331 -20.93 -12.82 16.65
N ASN A 332 -20.41 -14.03 16.52
CA ASN A 332 -21.07 -15.15 15.84
C ASN A 332 -21.51 -14.79 14.39
N ASP A 333 -20.71 -13.95 13.73
CA ASP A 333 -20.89 -13.48 12.34
C ASP A 333 -19.84 -14.16 11.44
N PRO A 334 -20.22 -15.14 10.58
CA PRO A 334 -19.28 -15.96 9.82
C PRO A 334 -18.69 -15.24 8.59
N ARG A 335 -17.83 -14.25 8.82
CA ARG A 335 -17.12 -13.50 7.77
C ARG A 335 -15.89 -14.26 7.24
N LYS A 336 -15.54 -14.04 5.96
CA LYS A 336 -14.49 -14.74 5.26
C LYS A 336 -13.60 -13.80 4.43
N VAL A 337 -12.34 -14.20 4.22
CA VAL A 337 -11.43 -13.48 3.32
C VAL A 337 -11.91 -13.53 1.87
N SER A 338 -12.52 -14.66 1.45
CA SER A 338 -13.08 -14.84 0.11
C SER A 338 -14.26 -13.92 -0.22
N ASP A 339 -14.89 -13.29 0.79
CA ASP A 339 -15.95 -12.30 0.58
C ASP A 339 -15.38 -10.91 0.20
N ARG A 340 -14.05 -10.73 0.31
CA ARG A 340 -13.37 -9.47 0.06
C ARG A 340 -13.25 -9.20 -1.44
N ILE A 341 -13.64 -8.01 -1.85
CA ILE A 341 -13.33 -7.47 -3.17
C ILE A 341 -11.96 -6.78 -3.08
N GLU A 342 -11.03 -7.16 -3.96
CA GLU A 342 -9.73 -6.51 -4.01
C GLU A 342 -9.90 -5.04 -4.41
N ALA A 343 -9.37 -4.13 -3.60
CA ALA A 343 -9.41 -2.70 -3.87
C ALA A 343 -8.15 -2.04 -3.33
N TYR A 344 -7.63 -1.04 -4.06
CA TYR A 344 -6.46 -0.28 -3.66
C TYR A 344 -6.31 1.01 -4.44
N ALA A 345 -5.44 1.90 -3.95
CA ALA A 345 -5.05 3.10 -4.66
C ALA A 345 -3.52 3.20 -4.78
N LEU A 346 -3.06 3.84 -5.86
CA LEU A 346 -1.70 4.33 -6.04
C LEU A 346 -1.74 5.85 -5.96
N TYR A 347 -1.01 6.40 -4.99
CA TYR A 347 -1.04 7.82 -4.66
C TYR A 347 0.04 8.62 -5.43
N ILE A 348 0.08 8.41 -6.73
CA ILE A 348 0.67 9.35 -7.68
C ILE A 348 -0.35 10.45 -8.01
N ASP A 349 0.01 11.39 -8.82
CA ASP A 349 -0.88 12.44 -9.27
C ASP A 349 -0.85 12.50 -10.82
N PRO A 350 -2.02 12.25 -11.45
CA PRO A 350 -3.29 11.91 -10.81
C PRO A 350 -3.31 10.51 -10.18
N ALA A 351 -4.12 10.35 -9.14
CA ALA A 351 -4.22 9.10 -8.39
C ALA A 351 -4.90 7.99 -9.22
N LEU A 352 -4.47 6.75 -8.98
CA LEU A 352 -5.17 5.56 -9.46
C LEU A 352 -5.98 4.94 -8.33
N GLY A 353 -7.30 4.86 -8.48
CA GLY A 353 -8.16 3.99 -7.68
C GLY A 353 -8.54 2.74 -8.47
N ARG A 354 -8.55 1.59 -7.80
CA ARG A 354 -8.87 0.31 -8.40
C ARG A 354 -9.73 -0.55 -7.50
N CYS A 355 -10.73 -1.26 -8.09
CA CYS A 355 -11.45 -2.34 -7.41
C CYS A 355 -11.77 -3.49 -8.37
N GLY A 356 -11.85 -4.71 -7.83
CA GLY A 356 -12.19 -5.93 -8.55
C GLY A 356 -11.12 -6.42 -9.54
N MET A 357 -11.56 -7.08 -10.60
CA MET A 357 -10.70 -7.79 -11.55
C MET A 357 -10.00 -6.84 -12.53
N THR A 358 -8.78 -7.21 -12.92
CA THR A 358 -8.09 -6.65 -14.10
C THR A 358 -8.64 -7.28 -15.39
N GLU A 359 -8.38 -6.68 -16.56
CA GLU A 359 -8.71 -7.31 -17.84
C GLU A 359 -8.06 -8.70 -17.96
N ALA A 360 -6.80 -8.83 -17.54
CA ALA A 360 -6.09 -10.10 -17.56
C ALA A 360 -6.78 -11.15 -16.67
N ALA A 361 -7.26 -10.75 -15.48
CA ALA A 361 -8.02 -11.63 -14.60
C ALA A 361 -9.38 -12.03 -15.20
N VAL A 362 -10.07 -11.10 -15.84
CA VAL A 362 -11.35 -11.34 -16.55
C VAL A 362 -11.12 -12.34 -17.69
N ARG A 363 -10.11 -12.12 -18.55
CA ARG A 363 -9.77 -13.05 -19.64
C ARG A 363 -9.45 -14.46 -19.11
N LYS A 364 -8.66 -14.54 -18.03
CA LYS A 364 -8.31 -15.82 -17.39
C LYS A 364 -9.53 -16.53 -16.78
N SER A 365 -10.55 -15.80 -16.35
CA SER A 365 -11.77 -16.40 -15.80
C SER A 365 -12.65 -17.07 -16.85
N GLY A 366 -12.44 -16.79 -18.14
CA GLY A 366 -13.26 -17.28 -19.24
C GLY A 366 -14.64 -16.57 -19.37
N ARG A 367 -14.91 -15.55 -18.56
CA ARG A 367 -16.16 -14.77 -18.63
C ARG A 367 -16.17 -13.93 -19.89
N ARG A 368 -17.32 -13.84 -20.57
CA ARG A 368 -17.55 -12.85 -21.61
C ARG A 368 -17.74 -11.49 -20.94
N ALA A 369 -16.98 -10.49 -21.36
CA ALA A 369 -17.00 -9.22 -20.70
C ALA A 369 -17.23 -8.04 -21.65
N LEU A 370 -17.77 -6.98 -21.08
CA LEU A 370 -17.92 -5.67 -21.70
C LEU A 370 -16.98 -4.69 -20.98
N VAL A 371 -16.53 -3.68 -21.71
CA VAL A 371 -15.72 -2.58 -21.18
C VAL A 371 -16.35 -1.24 -21.55
N GLY A 372 -16.42 -0.33 -20.57
CA GLY A 372 -16.69 1.10 -20.77
C GLY A 372 -15.47 1.89 -20.38
N GLN A 373 -15.07 2.88 -21.17
CA GLN A 373 -13.88 3.69 -20.92
C GLN A 373 -14.07 5.12 -21.38
N ARG A 374 -13.53 6.08 -20.61
CA ARG A 374 -13.54 7.50 -20.95
C ARG A 374 -12.24 8.18 -20.52
N PRO A 375 -11.54 8.90 -21.42
CA PRO A 375 -10.35 9.66 -21.05
C PRO A 375 -10.70 10.88 -20.19
N MET A 376 -9.80 11.28 -19.31
CA MET A 376 -10.00 12.46 -18.43
C MET A 376 -10.12 13.76 -19.20
N THR A 377 -9.63 13.86 -20.44
CA THR A 377 -9.87 15.00 -21.35
C THR A 377 -11.35 15.22 -21.66
N ARG A 378 -12.22 14.25 -21.39
CA ARG A 378 -13.67 14.31 -21.58
C ARG A 378 -14.46 14.27 -20.28
N VAL A 379 -13.83 14.62 -19.16
CA VAL A 379 -14.39 14.71 -17.82
C VAL A 379 -14.33 16.18 -17.38
N GLY A 380 -15.49 16.83 -17.22
CA GLY A 380 -15.59 18.27 -16.95
C GLY A 380 -14.72 18.72 -15.79
N ARG A 381 -14.81 18.04 -14.64
CA ARG A 381 -13.99 18.37 -13.45
C ARG A 381 -12.48 18.25 -13.69
N ALA A 382 -12.04 17.29 -14.49
CA ALA A 382 -10.63 17.14 -14.84
C ALA A 382 -10.15 18.30 -15.75
N VAL A 383 -11.00 18.74 -16.68
CA VAL A 383 -10.74 19.89 -17.55
C VAL A 383 -10.69 21.19 -16.75
N GLU A 384 -11.64 21.42 -15.84
CA GLU A 384 -11.67 22.59 -14.95
C GLU A 384 -10.38 22.73 -14.13
N LYS A 385 -9.83 21.59 -13.66
CA LYS A 385 -8.58 21.53 -12.89
C LYS A 385 -7.33 21.52 -13.76
N GLY A 386 -7.45 21.44 -15.09
CA GLY A 386 -6.30 21.24 -15.98
C GLY A 386 -5.53 19.93 -15.71
N GLU A 387 -6.19 18.93 -15.14
CA GLU A 387 -5.61 17.63 -14.73
C GLU A 387 -6.25 16.51 -15.56
N THR A 388 -5.98 16.52 -16.87
CA THR A 388 -6.67 15.69 -17.86
C THR A 388 -5.93 14.40 -18.23
N GLN A 389 -4.85 14.06 -17.52
CA GLN A 389 -4.12 12.81 -17.72
C GLN A 389 -4.90 11.63 -17.15
N GLY A 390 -4.82 10.47 -17.85
CA GLY A 390 -5.49 9.26 -17.44
C GLY A 390 -6.89 9.06 -18.00
N PHE A 391 -7.64 8.14 -17.39
CA PHE A 391 -8.98 7.72 -17.82
C PHE A 391 -9.70 6.96 -16.71
N MET A 392 -11.00 6.75 -16.89
CA MET A 392 -11.78 5.79 -16.10
C MET A 392 -12.21 4.61 -16.98
N LYS A 393 -12.24 3.42 -16.38
CA LYS A 393 -12.60 2.16 -17.04
C LYS A 393 -13.42 1.27 -16.11
N ILE A 394 -14.48 0.63 -16.65
CA ILE A 394 -15.29 -0.36 -15.95
C ILE A 394 -15.36 -1.65 -16.77
N LEU A 395 -15.25 -2.79 -16.10
CA LEU A 395 -15.39 -4.13 -16.66
C LEU A 395 -16.68 -4.76 -16.15
N VAL A 396 -17.48 -5.33 -17.03
CA VAL A 396 -18.81 -5.85 -16.72
C VAL A 396 -18.98 -7.22 -17.37
N ASP A 397 -19.56 -8.16 -16.65
CA ASP A 397 -19.95 -9.46 -17.21
C ASP A 397 -21.09 -9.27 -18.22
N ALA A 398 -20.91 -9.79 -19.43
CA ALA A 398 -21.85 -9.59 -20.53
C ALA A 398 -23.19 -10.33 -20.31
N ASP A 399 -23.16 -11.42 -19.55
CA ASP A 399 -24.33 -12.28 -19.33
C ASP A 399 -25.11 -11.89 -18.07
N THR A 400 -24.39 -11.67 -16.95
CA THR A 400 -25.00 -11.39 -15.65
C THR A 400 -25.18 -9.90 -15.35
N ARG A 401 -24.51 -9.03 -16.10
CA ARG A 401 -24.46 -7.57 -15.86
C ARG A 401 -23.75 -7.19 -14.56
N GLU A 402 -23.06 -8.14 -13.91
CA GLU A 402 -22.26 -7.91 -12.72
C GLU A 402 -21.05 -7.01 -13.04
N ILE A 403 -20.73 -6.08 -12.15
CA ILE A 403 -19.50 -5.28 -12.25
C ILE A 403 -18.33 -6.16 -11.83
N LEU A 404 -17.39 -6.40 -12.74
CA LEU A 404 -16.22 -7.25 -12.50
C LEU A 404 -15.04 -6.46 -11.95
N GLY A 405 -14.87 -5.22 -12.36
CA GLY A 405 -13.80 -4.36 -11.91
C GLY A 405 -13.90 -2.94 -12.42
N CYS A 406 -13.20 -2.04 -11.76
CA CYS A 406 -13.10 -0.64 -12.15
C CYS A 406 -11.72 -0.08 -11.87
N SER A 407 -11.23 0.79 -12.73
CA SER A 407 -10.03 1.61 -12.50
C SER A 407 -10.31 3.05 -12.89
N VAL A 408 -9.89 3.99 -12.02
CA VAL A 408 -9.98 5.43 -12.25
C VAL A 408 -8.60 6.02 -12.04
N LEU A 409 -7.89 6.31 -13.13
CA LEU A 409 -6.65 7.07 -13.13
C LEU A 409 -6.99 8.50 -13.47
N GLY A 410 -7.06 9.38 -12.47
CA GLY A 410 -7.53 10.75 -12.66
C GLY A 410 -7.65 11.50 -11.34
N PRO A 411 -8.03 12.80 -11.38
CA PRO A 411 -8.23 13.60 -10.17
C PRO A 411 -9.24 12.94 -9.22
N GLY A 412 -8.80 12.62 -7.98
CA GLY A 412 -9.65 11.94 -6.99
C GLY A 412 -10.05 10.52 -7.40
N GLY A 413 -9.23 9.83 -8.23
CA GLY A 413 -9.51 8.46 -8.65
C GLY A 413 -9.58 7.48 -7.49
N ASP A 414 -8.78 7.70 -6.46
CA ASP A 414 -8.78 6.99 -5.18
C ASP A 414 -10.10 7.09 -4.42
N GLU A 415 -10.81 8.21 -4.53
CA GLU A 415 -12.12 8.43 -3.92
C GLU A 415 -13.26 7.98 -4.85
N ALA A 416 -13.18 8.32 -6.15
CA ALA A 416 -14.24 8.04 -7.13
C ALA A 416 -14.54 6.54 -7.28
N VAL A 417 -13.54 5.67 -7.10
CA VAL A 417 -13.69 4.21 -7.23
C VAL A 417 -14.63 3.60 -6.17
N HIS A 418 -14.79 4.24 -5.01
CA HIS A 418 -15.58 3.70 -3.90
C HIS A 418 -17.06 3.53 -4.24
N CYS A 419 -17.66 4.42 -5.03
CA CYS A 419 -19.07 4.24 -5.42
C CYS A 419 -19.30 2.97 -6.27
N VAL A 420 -18.28 2.54 -7.03
CA VAL A 420 -18.32 1.27 -7.76
C VAL A 420 -18.09 0.09 -6.83
N LEU A 421 -17.14 0.22 -5.92
CA LEU A 421 -16.84 -0.81 -4.92
C LEU A 421 -18.06 -1.13 -4.03
N ASP A 422 -18.79 -0.11 -3.59
CA ASP A 422 -20.00 -0.28 -2.79
C ASP A 422 -21.11 -1.02 -3.56
N LEU A 423 -21.29 -0.70 -4.86
CA LEU A 423 -22.22 -1.42 -5.75
C LEU A 423 -21.80 -2.89 -5.94
N MET A 424 -20.49 -3.17 -6.03
CA MET A 424 -19.98 -4.54 -6.12
C MET A 424 -20.29 -5.33 -4.83
N TYR A 425 -20.08 -4.75 -3.65
CA TYR A 425 -20.45 -5.37 -2.38
C TYR A 425 -21.96 -5.59 -2.24
N ALA A 426 -22.76 -4.65 -2.75
CA ALA A 426 -24.21 -4.79 -2.82
C ALA A 426 -24.68 -5.80 -3.88
N LYS A 427 -23.76 -6.37 -4.70
CA LYS A 427 -24.04 -7.24 -5.86
C LYS A 427 -25.04 -6.60 -6.82
N ALA A 428 -25.01 -5.27 -6.93
CA ALA A 428 -25.87 -4.53 -7.82
C ALA A 428 -25.41 -4.68 -9.28
N PRO A 429 -26.34 -4.85 -10.24
CA PRO A 429 -25.96 -4.88 -11.65
C PRO A 429 -25.48 -3.49 -12.10
N VAL A 430 -24.66 -3.46 -13.15
CA VAL A 430 -24.14 -2.20 -13.73
C VAL A 430 -25.26 -1.23 -14.13
N ASP A 431 -26.44 -1.74 -14.41
CA ASP A 431 -27.63 -0.94 -14.74
C ASP A 431 -28.06 -0.01 -13.59
N THR A 432 -27.77 -0.37 -12.35
CA THR A 432 -27.97 0.51 -11.18
C THR A 432 -27.08 1.74 -11.29
N LEU A 433 -25.78 1.56 -11.62
CA LEU A 433 -24.86 2.66 -11.86
C LEU A 433 -25.28 3.50 -13.07
N ALA A 434 -25.63 2.84 -14.19
CA ALA A 434 -26.01 3.50 -15.45
C ALA A 434 -27.21 4.44 -15.32
N ARG A 435 -28.08 4.21 -14.34
CA ARG A 435 -29.30 5.02 -14.07
C ARG A 435 -29.15 5.99 -12.92
N ALA A 436 -28.03 5.91 -12.17
CA ALA A 436 -27.80 6.77 -11.02
C ALA A 436 -27.55 8.22 -11.45
N MET A 437 -28.18 9.16 -10.74
CA MET A 437 -27.95 10.59 -10.93
C MET A 437 -26.80 11.04 -10.01
N HIS A 438 -25.66 11.34 -10.61
CA HIS A 438 -24.50 11.85 -9.88
C HIS A 438 -24.46 13.39 -9.90
N ILE A 439 -23.78 13.97 -8.88
CA ILE A 439 -23.65 15.42 -8.74
C ILE A 439 -22.71 15.98 -9.82
N HIS A 440 -23.16 17.06 -10.48
CA HIS A 440 -22.37 17.85 -11.43
C HIS A 440 -21.80 19.11 -10.76
N PRO A 441 -20.52 19.53 -11.02
CA PRO A 441 -19.50 18.81 -11.78
C PRO A 441 -18.60 17.99 -10.85
N THR A 442 -18.45 16.71 -11.13
CA THR A 442 -17.55 15.80 -10.38
C THR A 442 -16.86 14.82 -11.34
N VAL A 443 -15.80 14.14 -10.88
CA VAL A 443 -15.20 13.04 -11.64
C VAL A 443 -16.16 11.85 -11.70
N SER A 444 -16.79 11.52 -10.58
CA SER A 444 -17.70 10.37 -10.44
C SER A 444 -18.93 10.44 -11.33
N GLU A 445 -19.39 11.64 -11.77
CA GLU A 445 -20.60 11.79 -12.61
C GLU A 445 -20.49 11.10 -13.97
N LEU A 446 -19.26 10.79 -14.42
CA LEU A 446 -19.04 10.13 -15.70
C LEU A 446 -18.99 8.59 -15.58
N LEU A 447 -19.03 8.04 -14.38
CA LEU A 447 -19.14 6.58 -14.16
C LEU A 447 -20.46 6.01 -14.70
N PRO A 448 -21.64 6.64 -14.49
CA PRO A 448 -22.88 6.25 -15.18
C PRO A 448 -22.74 6.28 -16.70
N THR A 449 -22.05 7.26 -17.25
CA THR A 449 -21.86 7.38 -18.71
C THR A 449 -21.05 6.21 -19.27
N ILE A 450 -19.92 5.84 -18.65
CA ILE A 450 -19.14 4.67 -19.12
C ILE A 450 -19.92 3.36 -18.96
N ALA A 451 -20.82 3.27 -17.95
CA ALA A 451 -21.71 2.13 -17.76
C ALA A 451 -22.80 2.04 -18.84
N GLN A 452 -23.11 3.14 -19.54
CA GLN A 452 -24.03 3.19 -20.68
C GLN A 452 -23.33 2.95 -22.04
N GLU A 453 -22.01 3.20 -22.12
CA GLU A 453 -21.21 3.13 -23.36
C GLU A 453 -20.41 1.81 -23.45
N LEU A 454 -20.94 0.71 -22.90
CA LEU A 454 -20.26 -0.60 -22.87
C LEU A 454 -20.09 -1.20 -24.26
N LYS A 455 -18.90 -1.77 -24.51
CA LYS A 455 -18.54 -2.48 -25.74
C LYS A 455 -17.93 -3.84 -25.38
N PRO A 456 -17.97 -4.86 -26.27
CA PRO A 456 -17.26 -6.12 -26.03
C PRO A 456 -15.78 -5.87 -25.69
N LEU A 457 -15.29 -6.56 -24.66
CA LEU A 457 -13.88 -6.58 -24.35
C LEU A 457 -13.17 -7.50 -25.36
N ALA A 458 -12.34 -6.92 -26.24
CA ALA A 458 -11.64 -7.60 -27.32
C ALA A 458 -10.60 -8.64 -26.83
#